data_4ae2915d9d76b1ffd1cfeaeefd02ff5d
#
_entry.id   4ae2915d9d76b1ffd1cfeaeefd02ff5d
#
_cell.length_a   1.000
_cell.length_b   1.000
_cell.length_c   1.000
_cell.angle_alpha   90.00
_cell.angle_beta   90.00
_cell.angle_gamma   90.00
#
_symmetry.space_group_name_H-M   'P 1'
#
loop_
_entity.id
_entity.type
_entity.pdbx_description
1 polymer ?
#
loop_
_entity_poly.entity_id
_entity_poly.type
_entity_poly.pdbx_seq_one_letter_code
_entity_poly.pdbx_strand_id
1 'polypeptide(L)'
;TQPTGITFNNDGTKMFITDSSGNLGSHSVDEYTLTTGFELINTAPTLSSSSPSDGATSVGVNDNIVLTFSEAVDAESGNILIKKSSDNSTVETINVAGGLVSGSGSTIITINPSSTLDGETGYYITIAATAFDDVDSASYAGFTNSTTLNFTTVETTNPTLSSSTPADNATGVATNANIVLNFSEAVDAESGNITIKKTSDDSTIETIDVTGAKVSGS
;
A
#
# COMPACT_ATOMS: atom_id res chain seq x y z
N THR A 1 -16.21 30.81 40.46
CA THR A 1 -15.85 29.47 40.94
C THR A 1 -15.38 28.64 39.77
N GLN A 2 -14.21 28.02 39.87
CA GLN A 2 -13.75 27.09 38.84
C GLN A 2 -14.09 25.66 39.29
N PRO A 3 -14.72 24.85 38.47
CA PRO A 3 -14.95 23.43 38.76
C PRO A 3 -13.58 22.74 38.94
N THR A 4 -13.46 21.90 39.95
CA THR A 4 -12.25 21.14 40.26
C THR A 4 -12.35 19.68 39.84
N GLY A 5 -13.55 19.21 39.53
CA GLY A 5 -13.77 17.86 39.01
C GLY A 5 -15.18 17.69 38.43
N ILE A 6 -15.27 16.82 37.47
CA ILE A 6 -16.52 16.34 36.87
C ILE A 6 -16.51 14.82 36.98
N THR A 7 -17.59 14.21 37.43
CA THR A 7 -17.77 12.77 37.46
C THR A 7 -19.18 12.40 37.08
N PHE A 8 -19.40 11.17 36.63
CA PHE A 8 -20.72 10.65 36.27
C PHE A 8 -21.07 9.46 37.18
N ASN A 9 -22.36 9.18 37.35
CA ASN A 9 -22.79 7.92 37.94
C ASN A 9 -22.64 6.77 36.94
N ASN A 10 -22.74 5.53 37.41
CA ASN A 10 -22.47 4.33 36.60
C ASN A 10 -23.43 4.10 35.43
N ASP A 11 -24.59 4.73 35.43
CA ASP A 11 -25.59 4.64 34.37
C ASP A 11 -25.65 5.87 33.46
N GLY A 12 -24.72 6.83 33.65
CA GLY A 12 -24.59 8.05 32.83
C GLY A 12 -25.78 9.03 32.94
N THR A 13 -26.72 8.83 33.88
CA THR A 13 -27.91 9.67 34.02
C THR A 13 -27.67 10.91 34.88
N LYS A 14 -26.57 10.96 35.62
CA LYS A 14 -26.21 12.07 36.51
C LYS A 14 -24.76 12.50 36.30
N MET A 15 -24.56 13.81 36.26
CA MET A 15 -23.26 14.47 36.28
C MET A 15 -23.08 15.19 37.57
N PHE A 16 -21.94 15.03 38.22
CA PHE A 16 -21.55 15.73 39.46
C PHE A 16 -20.41 16.67 39.15
N ILE A 17 -20.60 17.94 39.52
CA ILE A 17 -19.55 18.96 39.41
C ILE A 17 -19.12 19.32 40.84
N THR A 18 -17.83 19.15 41.11
CA THR A 18 -17.24 19.57 42.37
C THR A 18 -16.61 20.97 42.23
N ASP A 19 -16.95 21.86 43.12
CA ASP A 19 -16.40 23.23 43.21
C ASP A 19 -15.52 23.37 44.44
N SER A 20 -14.37 24.01 44.30
CA SER A 20 -13.61 24.52 45.42
C SER A 20 -13.75 26.05 45.49
N SER A 21 -14.79 26.53 46.11
CA SER A 21 -14.81 27.94 46.53
C SER A 21 -13.79 28.10 47.65
N GLY A 22 -12.75 28.91 47.38
CA GLY A 22 -11.59 29.10 48.28
C GLY A 22 -11.90 29.75 49.65
N ASN A 23 -13.06 29.45 50.25
CA ASN A 23 -13.41 29.86 51.60
C ASN A 23 -13.69 28.63 52.45
N LEU A 24 -13.00 28.50 53.57
CA LEU A 24 -13.06 27.37 54.48
C LEU A 24 -14.51 27.09 54.92
N GLY A 25 -15.16 26.12 54.30
CA GLY A 25 -16.42 25.57 54.80
C GLY A 25 -17.52 25.16 53.85
N SER A 26 -17.43 25.37 52.52
CA SER A 26 -18.45 24.85 51.62
C SER A 26 -17.83 24.32 50.32
N HIS A 27 -17.64 23.01 50.28
CA HIS A 27 -17.51 22.30 49.04
C HIS A 27 -18.94 21.98 48.56
N SER A 28 -19.36 22.50 47.42
CA SER A 28 -20.63 22.10 46.81
C SER A 28 -20.36 21.00 45.79
N VAL A 29 -21.24 20.03 45.79
CA VAL A 29 -21.35 19.06 44.71
C VAL A 29 -22.70 19.35 44.06
N ASP A 30 -22.68 19.90 42.86
CA ASP A 30 -23.90 20.14 42.12
C ASP A 30 -24.23 18.88 41.32
N GLU A 31 -25.43 18.33 41.56
CA GLU A 31 -25.96 17.19 40.82
C GLU A 31 -26.82 17.70 39.68
N TYR A 32 -26.51 17.26 38.46
CA TYR A 32 -27.29 17.52 37.27
C TYR A 32 -27.90 16.21 36.78
N THR A 33 -29.20 16.16 36.62
CA THR A 33 -29.88 15.04 35.97
C THR A 33 -29.82 15.25 34.47
N LEU A 34 -29.26 14.30 33.75
CA LEU A 34 -29.22 14.30 32.29
C LEU A 34 -30.50 13.66 31.78
N THR A 35 -31.29 14.36 30.97
CA THR A 35 -32.56 13.87 30.41
C THR A 35 -32.39 12.78 29.37
N THR A 36 -31.21 12.73 28.77
CA THR A 36 -30.66 11.60 28.00
C THR A 36 -29.33 11.27 28.61
N GLY A 37 -29.09 10.01 28.98
CA GLY A 37 -27.81 9.61 29.57
C GLY A 37 -26.63 10.18 28.77
N PHE A 38 -25.54 10.53 29.47
CA PHE A 38 -24.27 10.80 28.79
C PHE A 38 -23.73 9.46 28.30
N GLU A 39 -23.95 9.18 27.06
CA GLU A 39 -23.28 8.04 26.42
C GLU A 39 -21.92 8.53 25.92
N LEU A 40 -20.86 7.92 26.41
CA LEU A 40 -19.59 7.96 25.70
C LEU A 40 -19.82 7.22 24.39
N ILE A 41 -20.00 7.98 23.32
CA ILE A 41 -20.11 7.39 21.99
C ILE A 41 -18.70 6.88 21.65
N ASN A 42 -18.45 5.59 21.89
CA ASN A 42 -17.31 4.93 21.32
C ASN A 42 -17.57 4.79 19.81
N THR A 43 -16.83 5.52 18.99
CA THR A 43 -16.93 5.47 17.53
C THR A 43 -15.90 4.48 17.02
N ALA A 44 -16.36 3.47 16.26
CA ALA A 44 -15.46 2.51 15.65
C ALA A 44 -14.44 3.19 14.72
N PRO A 45 -13.19 2.72 14.70
CA PRO A 45 -12.15 3.26 13.84
C PRO A 45 -12.54 3.11 12.35
N THR A 46 -12.12 4.07 11.55
CA THR A 46 -12.31 4.08 10.10
C THR A 46 -10.95 4.14 9.38
N LEU A 47 -10.87 3.55 8.20
CA LEU A 47 -9.68 3.67 7.35
C LEU A 47 -9.62 5.07 6.74
N SER A 48 -8.62 5.86 7.11
CA SER A 48 -8.43 7.24 6.63
C SER A 48 -7.63 7.29 5.33
N SER A 49 -6.63 6.42 5.18
CA SER A 49 -5.81 6.32 3.97
C SER A 49 -5.04 5.00 3.94
N SER A 50 -4.47 4.68 2.78
CA SER A 50 -3.57 3.54 2.60
C SER A 50 -2.39 3.89 1.68
N SER A 51 -1.32 3.12 1.79
CA SER A 51 -0.24 3.03 0.81
C SER A 51 0.01 1.55 0.52
N PRO A 52 -0.18 1.08 -0.72
CA PRO A 52 -0.67 1.81 -1.88
C PRO A 52 -2.04 2.46 -1.65
N SER A 53 -2.31 3.60 -2.29
CA SER A 53 -3.65 4.20 -2.31
C SER A 53 -4.58 3.37 -3.19
N ASP A 54 -5.89 3.49 -2.99
CA ASP A 54 -6.86 2.86 -3.89
C ASP A 54 -6.66 3.33 -5.33
N GLY A 55 -6.65 2.38 -6.27
CA GLY A 55 -6.39 2.61 -7.69
C GLY A 55 -4.94 2.93 -8.04
N ALA A 56 -3.98 2.80 -7.12
CA ALA A 56 -2.56 3.05 -7.40
C ALA A 56 -2.03 2.15 -8.52
N THR A 57 -1.16 2.70 -9.36
CA THR A 57 -0.44 1.96 -10.42
C THR A 57 1.07 1.98 -10.13
N SER A 58 1.80 1.09 -10.77
CA SER A 58 3.26 0.97 -10.62
C SER A 58 3.72 0.72 -9.18
N VAL A 59 2.95 -0.05 -8.42
CA VAL A 59 3.29 -0.46 -7.06
C VAL A 59 4.39 -1.51 -7.09
N GLY A 60 5.41 -1.38 -6.26
CA GLY A 60 6.49 -2.37 -6.17
C GLY A 60 5.96 -3.75 -5.77
N VAL A 61 6.47 -4.81 -6.40
CA VAL A 61 6.01 -6.19 -6.17
C VAL A 61 6.30 -6.73 -4.77
N ASN A 62 7.14 -6.03 -4.01
CA ASN A 62 7.50 -6.35 -2.61
C ASN A 62 7.16 -5.21 -1.64
N ASP A 63 6.35 -4.24 -2.08
CA ASP A 63 6.02 -3.10 -1.24
C ASP A 63 5.13 -3.51 -0.07
N ASN A 64 5.35 -2.87 1.07
CA ASN A 64 4.46 -2.99 2.22
C ASN A 64 3.11 -2.33 1.93
N ILE A 65 2.06 -2.86 2.57
CA ILE A 65 0.75 -2.21 2.62
C ILE A 65 0.66 -1.49 3.97
N VAL A 66 0.45 -0.18 3.93
CA VAL A 66 0.30 0.66 5.13
C VAL A 66 -1.13 1.17 5.19
N LEU A 67 -1.78 0.95 6.32
CA LEU A 67 -3.14 1.43 6.61
C LEU A 67 -3.06 2.52 7.67
N THR A 68 -3.71 3.65 7.44
CA THR A 68 -3.84 4.73 8.43
C THR A 68 -5.29 4.83 8.86
N PHE A 69 -5.54 4.69 10.15
CA PHE A 69 -6.87 4.75 10.76
C PHE A 69 -7.16 6.14 11.35
N SER A 70 -8.44 6.42 11.62
CA SER A 70 -8.90 7.65 12.27
C SER A 70 -8.40 7.78 13.71
N GLU A 71 -8.07 6.67 14.34
CA GLU A 71 -7.63 6.55 15.73
C GLU A 71 -6.72 5.33 15.90
N ALA A 72 -6.14 5.15 17.09
CA ALA A 72 -5.29 4.01 17.39
C ALA A 72 -6.11 2.71 17.38
N VAL A 73 -5.56 1.66 16.76
CA VAL A 73 -6.20 0.35 16.67
C VAL A 73 -5.27 -0.76 17.15
N ASP A 74 -5.84 -1.76 17.78
CA ASP A 74 -5.16 -3.01 18.13
C ASP A 74 -5.47 -4.10 17.12
N ALA A 75 -4.47 -4.92 16.81
CA ALA A 75 -4.60 -6.07 15.93
C ALA A 75 -5.13 -7.27 16.74
N GLU A 76 -6.36 -7.70 16.48
CA GLU A 76 -7.05 -8.71 17.27
C GLU A 76 -7.07 -10.08 16.62
N SER A 77 -8.06 -10.34 15.76
CA SER A 77 -8.24 -11.66 15.16
C SER A 77 -8.79 -11.58 13.75
N GLY A 78 -8.39 -12.54 12.92
CA GLY A 78 -8.85 -12.60 11.54
C GLY A 78 -7.71 -12.41 10.54
N ASN A 79 -8.08 -12.22 9.29
CA ASN A 79 -7.12 -12.20 8.21
C ASN A 79 -7.29 -10.98 7.30
N ILE A 80 -6.17 -10.58 6.74
CA ILE A 80 -6.07 -9.74 5.56
C ILE A 80 -5.76 -10.67 4.39
N LEU A 81 -6.51 -10.55 3.29
CA LEU A 81 -6.25 -11.32 2.07
C LEU A 81 -5.76 -10.41 0.97
N ILE A 82 -4.70 -10.83 0.30
CA ILE A 82 -4.25 -10.26 -0.98
C ILE A 82 -4.81 -11.14 -2.09
N LYS A 83 -5.57 -10.56 -3.01
CA LYS A 83 -6.28 -11.29 -4.05
C LYS A 83 -6.02 -10.68 -5.42
N LYS A 84 -5.91 -11.54 -6.45
CA LYS A 84 -5.85 -11.07 -7.85
C LYS A 84 -7.19 -10.52 -8.30
N SER A 85 -7.17 -9.38 -9.00
CA SER A 85 -8.39 -8.75 -9.54
C SER A 85 -8.97 -9.55 -10.73
N SER A 86 -8.14 -10.32 -11.42
CA SER A 86 -8.54 -11.03 -12.66
C SER A 86 -9.48 -12.20 -12.41
N ASP A 87 -9.30 -12.93 -11.30
CA ASP A 87 -10.00 -14.19 -11.03
C ASP A 87 -10.42 -14.36 -9.57
N ASN A 88 -10.17 -13.36 -8.74
CA ASN A 88 -10.43 -13.37 -7.30
C ASN A 88 -9.67 -14.46 -6.52
N SER A 89 -8.62 -15.04 -7.08
CA SER A 89 -7.77 -16.00 -6.38
C SER A 89 -7.04 -15.33 -5.23
N THR A 90 -6.89 -16.04 -4.11
CA THR A 90 -6.12 -15.55 -2.96
C THR A 90 -4.64 -15.86 -3.18
N VAL A 91 -3.81 -14.84 -3.18
CA VAL A 91 -2.35 -14.92 -3.30
C VAL A 91 -1.72 -15.13 -1.95
N GLU A 92 -2.18 -14.37 -0.94
CA GLU A 92 -1.68 -14.51 0.43
C GLU A 92 -2.80 -14.30 1.44
N THR A 93 -2.73 -15.06 2.54
CA THR A 93 -3.57 -14.92 3.72
C THR A 93 -2.69 -14.52 4.89
N ILE A 94 -2.88 -13.33 5.41
CA ILE A 94 -2.06 -12.75 6.47
C ILE A 94 -2.90 -12.68 7.74
N ASN A 95 -2.50 -13.40 8.79
CA ASN A 95 -3.11 -13.28 10.10
C ASN A 95 -2.73 -11.94 10.73
N VAL A 96 -3.70 -11.14 11.15
CA VAL A 96 -3.47 -9.80 11.70
C VAL A 96 -2.64 -9.80 12.99
N ALA A 97 -2.77 -10.85 13.81
CA ALA A 97 -1.96 -11.05 15.02
C ALA A 97 -0.58 -11.72 14.73
N GLY A 98 -0.24 -11.92 13.44
CA GLY A 98 1.01 -12.57 13.02
C GLY A 98 2.17 -11.59 12.83
N GLY A 99 3.39 -12.13 12.68
CA GLY A 99 4.61 -11.35 12.53
C GLY A 99 4.74 -10.51 11.25
N LEU A 100 3.80 -10.65 10.30
CA LEU A 100 3.76 -9.85 9.07
C LEU A 100 2.98 -8.54 9.25
N VAL A 101 2.36 -8.33 10.40
CA VAL A 101 1.59 -7.12 10.75
C VAL A 101 2.27 -6.44 11.93
N SER A 102 2.43 -5.14 11.87
CA SER A 102 3.04 -4.32 12.92
C SER A 102 2.30 -2.98 13.07
N GLY A 103 2.48 -2.32 14.22
CA GLY A 103 1.84 -1.04 14.51
C GLY A 103 0.59 -1.14 15.38
N SER A 104 0.25 -2.33 15.94
CA SER A 104 -0.83 -2.47 16.94
C SER A 104 -0.67 -1.45 18.07
N GLY A 105 -1.76 -0.84 18.50
CA GLY A 105 -1.76 0.27 19.46
C GLY A 105 -1.48 1.63 18.85
N SER A 106 -1.45 1.77 17.52
CA SER A 106 -1.23 3.04 16.85
C SER A 106 -2.25 3.29 15.72
N THR A 107 -2.25 4.51 15.18
CA THR A 107 -3.07 4.86 14.01
C THR A 107 -2.55 4.27 12.70
N ILE A 108 -1.34 3.69 12.69
CA ILE A 108 -0.67 3.20 11.49
C ILE A 108 -0.38 1.71 11.64
N ILE A 109 -0.97 0.91 10.79
CA ILE A 109 -0.70 -0.53 10.67
C ILE A 109 0.11 -0.77 9.40
N THR A 110 1.21 -1.49 9.54
CA THR A 110 2.04 -1.91 8.41
C THR A 110 1.94 -3.42 8.24
N ILE A 111 1.62 -3.83 7.02
CA ILE A 111 1.52 -5.21 6.58
C ILE A 111 2.69 -5.46 5.63
N ASN A 112 3.52 -6.46 5.92
CA ASN A 112 4.67 -6.86 5.10
C ASN A 112 4.38 -8.22 4.45
N PRO A 113 3.85 -8.27 3.21
CA PRO A 113 3.59 -9.52 2.54
C PRO A 113 4.86 -10.39 2.43
N SER A 114 4.71 -11.69 2.61
CA SER A 114 5.81 -12.66 2.43
C SER A 114 5.95 -13.13 0.99
N SER A 115 4.89 -12.97 0.20
CA SER A 115 4.84 -13.35 -1.21
C SER A 115 5.24 -12.18 -2.09
N THR A 116 6.19 -12.38 -3.01
CA THR A 116 6.41 -11.44 -4.12
C THR A 116 5.21 -11.48 -5.06
N LEU A 117 4.64 -10.34 -5.36
CA LEU A 117 3.52 -10.21 -6.29
C LEU A 117 4.02 -10.32 -7.74
N ASP A 118 3.16 -10.77 -8.66
CA ASP A 118 3.48 -10.74 -10.10
C ASP A 118 3.49 -9.29 -10.59
N GLY A 119 4.34 -8.98 -11.57
CA GLY A 119 4.36 -7.67 -12.23
C GLY A 119 3.13 -7.44 -13.11
N GLU A 120 2.81 -6.18 -13.41
CA GLU A 120 1.69 -5.74 -14.27
C GLU A 120 0.34 -6.36 -13.88
N THR A 121 0.16 -6.72 -12.63
CA THR A 121 -0.99 -7.49 -12.16
C THR A 121 -1.83 -6.66 -11.20
N GLY A 122 -3.15 -6.64 -11.43
CA GLY A 122 -4.11 -6.00 -10.54
C GLY A 122 -4.37 -6.85 -9.30
N TYR A 123 -4.31 -6.23 -8.14
CA TYR A 123 -4.62 -6.83 -6.83
C TYR A 123 -5.64 -6.00 -6.08
N TYR A 124 -6.34 -6.63 -5.16
CA TYR A 124 -7.15 -5.97 -4.15
C TYR A 124 -6.98 -6.64 -2.79
N ILE A 125 -7.24 -5.85 -1.76
CA ILE A 125 -7.13 -6.28 -0.37
C ILE A 125 -8.53 -6.50 0.19
N THR A 126 -8.68 -7.47 1.09
CA THR A 126 -9.85 -7.58 1.96
C THR A 126 -9.39 -7.67 3.41
N ILE A 127 -10.15 -7.12 4.33
CA ILE A 127 -9.86 -7.09 5.76
C ILE A 127 -11.08 -7.61 6.52
N ALA A 128 -10.86 -8.61 7.39
CA ALA A 128 -11.92 -9.15 8.25
C ALA A 128 -12.44 -8.07 9.22
N ALA A 129 -13.74 -8.10 9.52
CA ALA A 129 -14.37 -7.16 10.45
C ALA A 129 -13.91 -7.30 11.91
N THR A 130 -13.20 -8.39 12.24
CA THR A 130 -12.60 -8.64 13.56
C THR A 130 -11.10 -8.38 13.60
N ALA A 131 -10.55 -7.78 12.53
CA ALA A 131 -9.11 -7.62 12.37
C ALA A 131 -8.54 -6.57 13.33
N PHE A 132 -9.26 -5.47 13.51
CA PHE A 132 -8.81 -4.33 14.28
C PHE A 132 -9.95 -3.78 15.14
N ASP A 133 -9.64 -3.37 16.35
CA ASP A 133 -10.54 -2.61 17.23
C ASP A 133 -9.78 -1.46 17.92
N ASP A 134 -10.50 -0.54 18.52
CA ASP A 134 -9.91 0.52 19.35
C ASP A 134 -9.71 0.05 20.80
N VAL A 135 -9.14 0.93 21.62
CA VAL A 135 -8.90 0.67 23.05
C VAL A 135 -10.17 0.36 23.84
N ASP A 136 -11.32 0.82 23.38
CA ASP A 136 -12.64 0.62 24.00
C ASP A 136 -13.43 -0.54 23.35
N SER A 137 -12.76 -1.33 22.50
CA SER A 137 -13.27 -2.53 21.82
C SER A 137 -14.37 -2.27 20.77
N ALA A 138 -14.42 -1.06 20.17
CA ALA A 138 -15.22 -0.85 18.98
C ALA A 138 -14.45 -1.33 17.74
N SER A 139 -15.01 -2.29 17.03
CA SER A 139 -14.33 -2.96 15.94
C SER A 139 -14.42 -2.18 14.64
N TYR A 140 -13.32 -2.11 13.90
CA TYR A 140 -13.30 -1.69 12.51
C TYR A 140 -14.16 -2.64 11.66
N ALA A 141 -15.03 -2.08 10.82
CA ALA A 141 -16.00 -2.88 10.07
C ALA A 141 -15.36 -3.82 9.02
N GLY A 142 -14.07 -3.64 8.69
CA GLY A 142 -13.43 -4.38 7.61
C GLY A 142 -14.04 -4.10 6.23
N PHE A 143 -13.59 -4.80 5.22
CA PHE A 143 -14.21 -4.82 3.90
C PHE A 143 -13.83 -6.07 3.12
N THR A 144 -14.73 -6.54 2.25
CA THR A 144 -14.54 -7.75 1.44
C THR A 144 -14.69 -7.52 -0.06
N ASN A 145 -14.99 -6.28 -0.48
CA ASN A 145 -15.14 -5.92 -1.88
C ASN A 145 -13.79 -5.60 -2.54
N SER A 146 -13.76 -5.62 -3.87
CA SER A 146 -12.56 -5.35 -4.68
C SER A 146 -12.35 -3.88 -5.04
N THR A 147 -13.18 -2.98 -4.52
CA THR A 147 -13.20 -1.56 -4.92
C THR A 147 -12.79 -0.60 -3.81
N THR A 148 -12.56 -1.07 -2.59
CA THR A 148 -12.18 -0.22 -1.45
C THR A 148 -10.66 0.02 -1.39
N LEU A 149 -9.87 -1.01 -1.72
CA LEU A 149 -8.42 -0.91 -1.80
C LEU A 149 -7.91 -1.88 -2.86
N ASN A 150 -7.57 -1.36 -4.01
CA ASN A 150 -6.99 -2.09 -5.12
C ASN A 150 -5.78 -1.32 -5.68
N PHE A 151 -4.91 -2.03 -6.38
CA PHE A 151 -3.72 -1.44 -7.02
C PHE A 151 -3.21 -2.35 -8.14
N THR A 152 -2.34 -1.82 -8.99
CA THR A 152 -1.63 -2.58 -10.04
C THR A 152 -0.13 -2.46 -9.79
N THR A 153 0.57 -3.58 -9.86
CA THR A 153 2.01 -3.65 -9.67
C THR A 153 2.77 -3.09 -10.88
N VAL A 154 4.01 -2.66 -10.62
CA VAL A 154 4.95 -2.25 -11.66
C VAL A 154 5.28 -3.43 -12.58
N GLU A 155 5.64 -3.13 -13.80
CA GLU A 155 6.24 -4.10 -14.71
C GLU A 155 7.59 -4.61 -14.15
N THR A 156 7.85 -5.92 -14.30
CA THR A 156 9.08 -6.58 -13.81
C THR A 156 9.77 -7.41 -14.88
N THR A 157 9.22 -7.45 -16.10
CA THR A 157 9.84 -8.17 -17.23
C THR A 157 10.91 -7.30 -17.88
N ASN A 158 12.01 -7.90 -18.30
CA ASN A 158 13.03 -7.20 -19.06
C ASN A 158 12.70 -7.24 -20.55
N PRO A 159 12.97 -6.16 -21.31
CA PRO A 159 12.78 -6.16 -22.74
C PRO A 159 13.64 -7.22 -23.41
N THR A 160 13.04 -7.92 -24.37
CA THR A 160 13.72 -8.93 -25.20
C THR A 160 13.74 -8.51 -26.66
N LEU A 161 14.79 -8.91 -27.39
CA LEU A 161 14.83 -8.65 -28.83
C LEU A 161 13.83 -9.55 -29.55
N SER A 162 12.78 -8.95 -30.14
CA SER A 162 11.74 -9.66 -30.88
C SER A 162 12.16 -9.96 -32.33
N SER A 163 12.83 -9.01 -32.98
CA SER A 163 13.36 -9.19 -34.36
C SER A 163 14.43 -8.16 -34.65
N SER A 164 15.20 -8.44 -35.72
CA SER A 164 16.18 -7.48 -36.24
C SER A 164 16.11 -7.37 -37.77
N THR A 165 16.54 -6.26 -38.28
CA THR A 165 16.86 -6.05 -39.70
C THR A 165 18.27 -5.52 -39.80
N PRO A 166 19.21 -6.18 -40.43
CA PRO A 166 19.09 -7.50 -41.08
C PRO A 166 18.67 -8.59 -40.11
N ALA A 167 17.92 -9.60 -40.62
CA ALA A 167 17.58 -10.77 -39.81
C ALA A 167 18.82 -11.61 -39.49
N ASP A 168 18.72 -12.46 -38.46
CA ASP A 168 19.79 -13.42 -38.19
C ASP A 168 20.09 -14.29 -39.39
N ASN A 169 21.37 -14.52 -39.68
CA ASN A 169 21.89 -15.23 -40.82
C ASN A 169 21.52 -14.64 -42.22
N ALA A 170 21.10 -13.38 -42.29
CA ALA A 170 20.84 -12.71 -43.57
C ALA A 170 22.09 -12.67 -44.46
N THR A 171 21.91 -12.92 -45.75
CA THR A 171 22.95 -12.86 -46.79
C THR A 171 22.66 -11.72 -47.76
N GLY A 172 23.71 -11.19 -48.43
CA GLY A 172 23.54 -10.13 -49.44
C GLY A 172 23.13 -8.77 -48.83
N VAL A 173 23.40 -8.57 -47.56
CA VAL A 173 23.12 -7.30 -46.85
C VAL A 173 23.98 -6.18 -47.42
N ALA A 174 23.37 -5.05 -47.77
CA ALA A 174 24.11 -3.89 -48.25
C ALA A 174 25.04 -3.32 -47.14
N THR A 175 26.27 -2.94 -47.54
CA THR A 175 27.27 -2.45 -46.58
C THR A 175 26.94 -1.14 -45.84
N ASN A 176 25.91 -0.46 -46.34
CA ASN A 176 25.36 0.77 -45.73
C ASN A 176 23.94 0.59 -45.18
N ALA A 177 23.50 -0.64 -45.00
CA ALA A 177 22.19 -0.92 -44.41
C ALA A 177 22.19 -0.53 -42.89
N ASN A 178 21.10 0.09 -42.46
CA ASN A 178 20.88 0.30 -41.04
C ASN A 178 20.60 -1.03 -40.33
N ILE A 179 20.97 -1.10 -39.06
CA ILE A 179 20.55 -2.16 -38.16
C ILE A 179 19.31 -1.64 -37.41
N VAL A 180 18.20 -2.35 -37.54
CA VAL A 180 16.96 -2.07 -36.81
C VAL A 180 16.72 -3.20 -35.81
N LEU A 181 16.52 -2.87 -34.55
CA LEU A 181 16.21 -3.80 -33.48
C LEU A 181 14.77 -3.54 -33.03
N ASN A 182 13.94 -4.55 -33.03
CA ASN A 182 12.57 -4.47 -32.47
C ASN A 182 12.54 -5.25 -31.16
N PHE A 183 12.14 -4.57 -30.11
CA PHE A 183 12.05 -5.16 -28.77
C PHE A 183 10.60 -5.55 -28.45
N SER A 184 10.42 -6.37 -27.40
CA SER A 184 9.11 -6.81 -26.91
C SER A 184 8.28 -5.67 -26.34
N GLU A 185 8.95 -4.57 -25.96
CA GLU A 185 8.38 -3.39 -25.32
C GLU A 185 9.23 -2.15 -25.64
N ALA A 186 8.77 -0.98 -25.23
CA ALA A 186 9.52 0.25 -25.39
C ALA A 186 10.83 0.22 -24.56
N VAL A 187 11.92 0.68 -25.15
CA VAL A 187 13.23 0.73 -24.51
C VAL A 187 13.80 2.14 -24.59
N ASP A 188 14.47 2.56 -23.52
CA ASP A 188 15.26 3.78 -23.49
C ASP A 188 16.75 3.46 -23.62
N ALA A 189 17.48 4.28 -24.36
CA ALA A 189 18.93 4.16 -24.50
C ALA A 189 19.63 4.82 -23.32
N GLU A 190 20.06 4.03 -22.33
CA GLU A 190 20.68 4.53 -21.09
C GLU A 190 22.19 4.66 -21.19
N SER A 191 22.91 3.54 -21.30
CA SER A 191 24.37 3.50 -21.37
C SER A 191 24.86 2.19 -21.95
N GLY A 192 26.05 2.20 -22.55
CA GLY A 192 26.66 1.01 -23.12
C GLY A 192 26.89 1.11 -24.62
N ASN A 193 27.30 0.01 -25.21
CA ASN A 193 27.71 -0.03 -26.62
C ASN A 193 27.10 -1.21 -27.37
N ILE A 194 26.77 -0.97 -28.64
CA ILE A 194 26.53 -1.99 -29.64
C ILE A 194 27.86 -2.18 -30.39
N THR A 195 28.37 -3.40 -30.43
CA THR A 195 29.62 -3.71 -31.09
C THR A 195 29.42 -4.58 -32.32
N ILE A 196 29.86 -4.11 -33.47
CA ILE A 196 29.88 -4.87 -34.74
C ILE A 196 31.20 -5.60 -34.84
N LYS A 197 31.13 -6.91 -35.01
CA LYS A 197 32.34 -7.77 -35.11
C LYS A 197 32.35 -8.60 -36.37
N LYS A 198 33.54 -8.99 -36.84
CA LYS A 198 33.69 -10.01 -37.86
C LYS A 198 33.50 -11.39 -37.27
N THR A 199 32.71 -12.22 -37.94
CA THR A 199 32.50 -13.63 -37.54
C THR A 199 33.72 -14.51 -37.73
N SER A 200 34.66 -14.12 -38.63
CA SER A 200 35.85 -14.91 -38.94
C SER A 200 36.92 -14.94 -37.87
N ASP A 201 37.10 -13.83 -37.13
CA ASP A 201 38.22 -13.64 -36.21
C ASP A 201 37.85 -12.84 -34.95
N ASP A 202 36.54 -12.60 -34.77
CA ASP A 202 35.95 -11.83 -33.64
C ASP A 202 36.51 -10.39 -33.51
N SER A 203 37.15 -9.87 -34.57
CA SER A 203 37.71 -8.52 -34.56
C SER A 203 36.58 -7.49 -34.59
N THR A 204 36.69 -6.45 -33.76
CA THR A 204 35.74 -5.34 -33.69
C THR A 204 35.92 -4.43 -34.92
N ILE A 205 34.83 -4.20 -35.63
CA ILE A 205 34.72 -3.27 -36.76
C ILE A 205 34.29 -1.91 -36.32
N GLU A 206 33.24 -1.88 -35.46
CA GLU A 206 32.70 -0.62 -34.95
C GLU A 206 32.11 -0.83 -33.54
N THR A 207 32.25 0.21 -32.73
CA THR A 207 31.63 0.33 -31.42
C THR A 207 30.72 1.57 -31.47
N ILE A 208 29.42 1.38 -31.24
CA ILE A 208 28.40 2.41 -31.31
C ILE A 208 27.89 2.66 -29.87
N ASP A 209 28.10 3.85 -29.38
CA ASP A 209 27.51 4.31 -28.12
C ASP A 209 25.98 4.39 -28.30
N VAL A 210 25.21 3.70 -27.42
CA VAL A 210 23.74 3.65 -27.53
C VAL A 210 23.09 5.04 -27.33
N THR A 211 23.76 5.96 -26.62
CA THR A 211 23.30 7.35 -26.45
C THR A 211 23.76 8.30 -27.56
N GLY A 212 24.56 7.78 -28.49
CA GLY A 212 25.15 8.57 -29.58
C GLY A 212 24.20 8.85 -30.74
N ALA A 213 24.55 9.82 -31.59
CA ALA A 213 23.74 10.26 -32.74
C ALA A 213 23.47 9.16 -33.80
N LYS A 214 24.13 8.01 -33.70
CA LYS A 214 23.89 6.84 -34.61
C LYS A 214 22.73 5.96 -34.16
N VAL A 215 22.21 6.17 -32.95
CA VAL A 215 21.05 5.45 -32.41
C VAL A 215 19.85 6.39 -32.38
N SER A 216 18.70 5.91 -32.77
CA SER A 216 17.45 6.67 -32.78
C SER A 216 16.26 5.75 -32.53
N GLY A 217 15.15 6.28 -32.03
CA GLY A 217 13.92 5.55 -31.78
C GLY A 217 13.76 5.06 -30.35
N SER A 218 14.55 5.60 -29.42
CA SER A 218 14.40 5.40 -27.97
C SER A 218 13.44 6.42 -27.37
#